data_d496394fdf455a10eb2b5148f9ff9232
#
_entry.id   d496394fdf455a10eb2b5148f9ff9232
#
_cell.length_a   1.000
_cell.length_b   1.000
_cell.length_c   1.000
_cell.angle_alpha   90.00
_cell.angle_beta   90.00
_cell.angle_gamma   90.00
#
_symmetry.space_group_name_H-M   'P 1'
#
loop_
_entity.id
_entity.type
_entity.pdbx_description
1 polymer ?
#
loop_
_entity_poly.entity_id
_entity_poly.type
_entity_poly.pdbx_seq_one_letter_code
_entity_poly.pdbx_strand_id
1 'polypeptide(L)' 'MKKYHLITKAINAAGYDALCATLELELLPDGQILRFYDVPEDIWYVWKGESMAESYFNRHIFGRFESELLEA' A
#
# COMPACT_ATOMS: atom_id res chain seq x y z
N MET A 1 4.83 -10.54 -7.20
CA MET A 1 3.77 -9.72 -6.59
C MET A 1 2.94 -9.03 -7.65
N LYS A 2 1.62 -9.14 -7.54
CA LYS A 2 0.71 -8.42 -8.44
C LYS A 2 0.55 -6.99 -7.96
N LYS A 3 0.60 -6.04 -8.88
CA LYS A 3 0.38 -4.63 -8.57
C LYS A 3 -0.94 -4.18 -9.17
N TYR A 4 -1.67 -3.39 -8.40
CA TYR A 4 -2.93 -2.79 -8.83
C TYR A 4 -2.76 -1.28 -8.92
N HIS A 5 -3.25 -0.70 -10.01
CA HIS A 5 -3.21 0.75 -10.15
C HIS A 5 -4.37 1.37 -9.39
N LEU A 6 -4.05 2.28 -8.49
CA LEU A 6 -5.04 2.96 -7.68
C LEU A 6 -5.12 4.41 -8.11
N ILE A 7 -6.33 4.92 -8.22
CA ILE A 7 -6.54 6.31 -8.60
C ILE A 7 -6.54 7.17 -7.35
N THR A 8 -5.35 7.56 -6.92
CA THR A 8 -5.16 8.46 -5.79
C THR A 8 -4.11 9.50 -6.15
N LYS A 9 -4.03 10.55 -5.34
CA LYS A 9 -3.08 11.65 -5.61
C LYS A 9 -1.63 11.27 -5.34
N ALA A 10 -1.40 10.38 -4.40
CA ALA A 10 -0.05 10.06 -3.93
C ALA A 10 0.42 8.65 -4.31
N ILE A 11 -0.50 7.78 -4.68
CA ILE A 11 -0.19 6.37 -4.91
C ILE A 11 -0.50 6.00 -6.35
N ASN A 12 0.52 5.53 -7.08
CA ASN A 12 0.37 5.12 -8.46
C ASN A 12 -0.04 3.65 -8.56
N ALA A 13 0.54 2.81 -7.74
CA ALA A 13 0.27 1.37 -7.78
C ALA A 13 0.51 0.76 -6.41
N ALA A 14 -0.10 -0.39 -6.16
CA ALA A 14 0.08 -1.13 -4.91
C ALA A 14 0.17 -2.62 -5.20
N GLY A 15 0.90 -3.34 -4.36
CA GLY A 15 1.01 -4.78 -4.43
C GLY A 15 1.13 -5.38 -3.04
N TYR A 16 0.70 -6.63 -2.89
CA TYR A 16 0.74 -7.32 -1.61
C TYR A 16 1.32 -8.73 -1.78
N ASP A 17 2.25 -9.07 -0.90
CA ASP A 17 2.84 -10.41 -0.85
C ASP A 17 2.29 -11.14 0.38
N ALA A 18 1.38 -12.08 0.15
CA ALA A 18 0.73 -12.81 1.23
C ALA A 18 1.69 -13.73 1.99
N LEU A 19 2.75 -14.18 1.33
CA LEU A 19 3.73 -15.06 1.99
C LEU A 19 4.54 -14.31 3.04
N CYS A 20 4.77 -13.02 2.81
CA CYS A 20 5.56 -12.18 3.71
C CYS A 20 4.70 -11.19 4.48
N ALA A 21 3.39 -11.16 4.23
CA ALA A 21 2.48 -10.17 4.79
C ALA A 21 2.97 -8.74 4.55
N THR A 22 3.47 -8.49 3.35
CA THR A 22 4.12 -7.22 3.01
C THR A 22 3.31 -6.48 1.97
N LEU A 23 2.98 -5.22 2.26
CA LEU A 23 2.28 -4.32 1.35
C LEU A 23 3.29 -3.32 0.80
N GLU A 24 3.31 -3.18 -0.53
CA GLU A 24 4.18 -2.21 -1.19
C GLU A 24 3.36 -1.21 -1.99
N LEU A 25 3.72 0.06 -1.87
CA LEU A 25 3.08 1.16 -2.59
C LEU A 25 4.12 1.87 -3.44
N GLU A 26 3.75 2.14 -4.70
CA GLU A 26 4.56 2.99 -5.55
C GLU A 26 4.01 4.41 -5.48
N LEU A 27 4.82 5.33 -5.00
CA LEU A 27 4.41 6.69 -4.73
C LEU A 27 4.67 7.62 -5.90
N LEU A 28 3.82 8.64 -6.03
CA LEU A 28 4.01 9.71 -6.99
C LEU A 28 4.67 10.90 -6.31
N PRO A 29 5.44 11.72 -7.04
CA PRO A 29 5.78 11.62 -8.47
C PRO A 29 7.03 10.78 -8.76
N ASP A 30 7.80 10.42 -7.73
CA ASP A 30 9.14 9.88 -7.92
C ASP A 30 9.21 8.37 -8.14
N GLY A 31 8.12 7.67 -7.96
CA GLY A 31 8.11 6.23 -8.08
C GLY A 31 8.78 5.50 -6.92
N GLN A 32 8.95 6.18 -5.79
CA GLN A 32 9.51 5.55 -4.60
C GLN A 32 8.59 4.45 -4.08
N ILE A 33 9.19 3.43 -3.47
CA ILE A 33 8.43 2.32 -2.91
C ILE A 33 8.34 2.48 -1.40
N LEU A 34 7.12 2.50 -0.89
CA LEU A 34 6.87 2.48 0.55
C LEU A 34 6.37 1.09 0.91
N ARG A 35 7.12 0.40 1.78
CA ARG A 35 6.82 -0.98 2.15
C ARG A 35 6.33 -1.03 3.59
N PHE A 36 5.22 -1.73 3.81
CA PHE A 36 4.68 -1.98 5.14
C PHE A 36 4.80 -3.45 5.48
N TYR A 37 5.20 -3.74 6.72
CA TYR A 37 5.44 -5.10 7.19
C TYR A 37 4.32 -5.58 8.10
N ASP A 38 4.09 -6.90 8.12
CA ASP A 38 3.10 -7.54 8.98
C ASP A 38 1.68 -7.00 8.77
N VAL A 39 1.33 -6.72 7.54
CA VAL A 39 -0.01 -6.25 7.18
C VAL A 39 -0.91 -7.47 6.96
N PRO A 40 -2.00 -7.62 7.74
CA PRO A 40 -2.91 -8.73 7.52
C PRO A 40 -3.53 -8.71 6.14
N GLU A 41 -3.74 -9.89 5.57
CA GLU A 41 -4.29 -10.01 4.22
C GLU A 41 -5.66 -9.38 4.08
N ASP A 42 -6.49 -9.43 5.12
CA ASP A 42 -7.82 -8.83 5.09
C ASP A 42 -7.77 -7.30 4.92
N ILE A 43 -6.76 -6.65 5.48
CA ILE A 43 -6.55 -5.22 5.27
C ILE A 43 -6.33 -4.93 3.79
N TRP A 44 -5.50 -5.74 3.13
CA TRP A 44 -5.24 -5.59 1.70
C TRP A 44 -6.50 -5.79 0.87
N TYR A 45 -7.27 -6.84 1.16
CA TYR A 45 -8.50 -7.11 0.41
C TYR A 45 -9.54 -6.01 0.54
N VAL A 46 -9.69 -5.45 1.74
CA VAL A 46 -10.62 -4.35 1.95
C VAL A 46 -10.12 -3.10 1.22
N TRP A 47 -8.83 -2.79 1.37
CA TRP A 47 -8.26 -1.57 0.81
C TRP A 47 -8.32 -1.54 -0.72
N LYS A 48 -7.97 -2.63 -1.37
CA LYS A 48 -7.93 -2.64 -2.83
C LYS A 48 -9.31 -2.49 -3.47
N GLY A 49 -10.35 -2.80 -2.72
CA GLY A 49 -11.74 -2.62 -3.17
C GLY A 49 -12.39 -1.34 -2.69
N GLU A 50 -11.64 -0.50 -1.96
CA GLU A 50 -12.19 0.70 -1.35
C GLU A 50 -12.25 1.85 -2.34
N SER A 51 -13.43 2.48 -2.46
CA SER A 51 -13.58 3.63 -3.36
C SER A 51 -12.84 4.87 -2.84
N MET A 52 -12.62 4.95 -1.53
CA MET A 52 -11.86 6.04 -0.91
C MET A 52 -10.54 5.49 -0.37
N ALA A 53 -9.72 4.96 -1.28
CA ALA A 53 -8.51 4.25 -0.93
C ALA A 53 -7.52 5.10 -0.13
N GLU A 54 -7.35 6.35 -0.49
CA GLU A 54 -6.41 7.24 0.22
C GLU A 54 -6.87 7.50 1.65
N SER A 55 -8.17 7.73 1.85
CA SER A 55 -8.72 7.95 3.17
C SER A 55 -8.59 6.70 4.04
N TYR A 56 -8.89 5.53 3.48
CA TYR A 56 -8.73 4.27 4.19
C TYR A 56 -7.27 4.03 4.58
N PHE A 57 -6.36 4.28 3.65
CA PHE A 57 -4.93 4.15 3.90
C PHE A 57 -4.49 5.02 5.08
N ASN A 58 -4.91 6.28 5.10
CA ASN A 58 -4.53 7.19 6.17
C ASN A 58 -5.08 6.78 7.53
N ARG A 59 -6.24 6.13 7.55
CA ARG A 59 -6.88 5.72 8.80
C ARG A 59 -6.41 4.37 9.33
N HIS A 60 -6.15 3.42 8.43
CA HIS A 60 -5.98 2.03 8.83
C HIS A 60 -4.61 1.44 8.53
N ILE A 61 -3.82 2.10 7.70
CA ILE A 61 -2.52 1.57 7.28
C ILE A 61 -1.38 2.47 7.71
N PHE A 62 -1.44 3.75 7.35
CA PHE A 62 -0.38 4.68 7.66
C PHE A 62 -0.25 4.87 9.17
N GLY A 63 0.96 4.63 9.70
CA GLY A 63 1.22 4.74 11.12
C GLY A 63 0.72 3.56 11.96
N ARG A 64 0.10 2.55 11.34
CA ARG A 64 -0.40 1.36 12.04
C ARG A 64 0.54 0.17 11.92
N PHE A 65 1.42 0.19 10.94
CA PHE A 65 2.35 -0.90 10.67
C PHE A 65 3.74 -0.32 10.50
N GLU A 66 4.74 -1.15 10.81
CA GLU A 66 6.13 -0.80 10.55
C GLU A 66 6.34 -0.63 9.05
N SER A 67 7.07 0.40 8.67
CA SER A 67 7.26 0.72 7.26
C SER A 67 8.68 1.14 6.95
N GLU A 68 9.04 1.03 5.67
CA GLU A 68 10.35 1.42 5.17
C GLU A 68 10.16 2.07 3.80
N LEU A 69 10.81 3.22 3.60
CA LEU A 69 10.80 3.90 2.31
C LEU A 69 12.01 3.45 1.51
N LEU A 70 11.76 2.87 0.34
CA LEU A 70 12.80 2.40 -0.57
C LEU A 70 12.86 3.33 -1.77
N GLU A 71 14.08 3.67 -2.18
CA GLU A 71 14.25 4.45 -3.39
C GLU A 71 14.13 3.53 -4.62
N ALA A 72 13.49 4.06 -5.64
CA ALA A 72 13.32 3.32 -6.89
C ALA A 72 14.64 3.18 -7.64
#